data_a510f75dcfc7a3473bcfedcb845073f2
#
_entry.id   a510f75dcfc7a3473bcfedcb845073f2
#
_cell.length_a   1.000
_cell.length_b   1.000
_cell.length_c   1.000
_cell.angle_alpha   90.00
_cell.angle_beta   90.00
_cell.angle_gamma   90.00
#
_symmetry.space_group_name_H-M   'P 1'
#
loop_
_entity.id
_entity.type
_entity.pdbx_description
1 polymer ?
#
loop_
_entity_poly.entity_id
_entity_poly.type
_entity_poly.pdbx_seq_one_letter_code
_entity_poly.pdbx_strand_id
1 'polypeptide(L)'
;MTGSTAASLHVTFVCTGNICRSPMAEALFNDYLEHQGETRVRVTSCGIGDWHVGQHADMRALVELKKAGIDGSYLRAEQVGEEHLAADLIVALAANHVRSLAALGADPAKIRLLRSFDPKAPRGASIDDPYYGGRSGFTTTRTQIEDSLPGLFQWCLDHLD
;
A
#
# COMPACT_ATOMS: atom_id res chain seq x y z
N MET A 1 -12.20 14.82 -23.89
CA MET A 1 -12.20 14.55 -23.52
C MET A 1 -12.09 14.04 -23.14
N THR A 2 -12.13 14.06 -23.04
CA THR A 2 -12.00 13.68 -22.53
C THR A 2 -11.61 12.77 -21.85
N GLY A 3 -10.98 12.23 -22.27
CA GLY A 3 -10.31 11.12 -21.64
C GLY A 3 -10.06 11.32 -20.18
N SER A 4 -9.93 12.48 -19.77
CA SER A 4 -9.78 12.83 -18.36
C SER A 4 -10.90 12.29 -17.51
N THR A 5 -12.03 11.98 -18.16
CA THR A 5 -13.18 11.42 -17.47
C THR A 5 -13.12 9.89 -17.42
N ALA A 6 -12.08 9.30 -17.99
CA ALA A 6 -11.91 7.87 -17.88
C ALA A 6 -11.93 7.50 -16.40
N ALA A 7 -12.62 6.41 -16.09
CA ALA A 7 -12.71 5.95 -14.72
C ALA A 7 -11.32 5.82 -14.14
N SER A 8 -11.13 6.39 -12.99
CA SER A 8 -9.90 6.20 -12.22
C SER A 8 -10.24 5.42 -10.96
N LEU A 9 -9.32 4.58 -10.56
CA LEU A 9 -9.47 3.74 -9.40
C LEU A 9 -8.53 4.25 -8.32
N HIS A 10 -9.03 4.38 -7.11
CA HIS A 10 -8.20 4.80 -5.97
C HIS A 10 -7.92 3.60 -5.08
N VAL A 11 -6.65 3.26 -4.92
CA VAL A 11 -6.16 2.22 -4.04
C VAL A 11 -5.34 2.88 -2.94
N THR A 12 -5.64 2.59 -1.69
CA THR A 12 -4.85 3.11 -0.57
C THR A 12 -4.29 1.97 0.27
N PHE A 13 -3.03 2.10 0.69
CA PHE A 13 -2.35 1.13 1.54
C PHE A 13 -2.31 1.64 2.97
N VAL A 14 -2.60 0.77 3.93
CA VAL A 14 -2.73 1.16 5.34
C VAL A 14 -1.82 0.31 6.22
N CYS A 15 -1.00 0.98 7.02
CA CYS A 15 -0.23 0.32 8.08
C CYS A 15 -0.34 1.12 9.38
N THR A 16 0.50 0.84 10.36
CA THR A 16 0.38 1.47 11.67
C THR A 16 0.75 2.95 11.65
N GLY A 17 1.96 3.28 11.21
CA GLY A 17 2.49 4.65 11.28
C GLY A 17 2.75 5.33 9.95
N ASN A 18 2.54 4.62 8.85
CA ASN A 18 2.78 5.13 7.50
C ASN A 18 4.24 5.57 7.25
N ILE A 19 5.20 4.87 7.83
CA ILE A 19 6.62 5.14 7.57
C ILE A 19 7.39 3.94 7.04
N CYS A 20 6.87 2.71 7.14
CA CYS A 20 7.56 1.51 6.65
C CYS A 20 6.75 0.78 5.59
N ARG A 21 5.80 -0.04 6.01
CA ARG A 21 5.09 -0.96 5.11
C ARG A 21 4.25 -0.28 4.05
N SER A 22 3.35 0.61 4.46
CA SER A 22 2.42 1.22 3.50
C SER A 22 3.10 2.20 2.53
N PRO A 23 4.09 3.02 2.93
CA PRO A 23 4.76 3.85 1.95
C PRO A 23 5.62 3.03 0.98
N MET A 24 6.22 1.92 1.43
CA MET A 24 6.91 1.02 0.51
C MET A 24 5.94 0.44 -0.51
N ALA A 25 4.75 0.02 -0.07
CA ALA A 25 3.74 -0.51 -0.96
C ALA A 25 3.29 0.54 -1.97
N GLU A 26 3.06 1.76 -1.52
CA GLU A 26 2.69 2.86 -2.41
C GLU A 26 3.73 3.07 -3.50
N ALA A 27 5.00 3.19 -3.13
CA ALA A 27 6.08 3.44 -4.08
C ALA A 27 6.29 2.27 -5.04
N LEU A 28 6.27 1.04 -4.51
CA LEU A 28 6.45 -0.15 -5.32
C LEU A 28 5.29 -0.35 -6.31
N PHE A 29 4.06 -0.09 -5.88
CA PHE A 29 2.92 -0.24 -6.78
C PHE A 29 2.86 0.87 -7.83
N ASN A 30 3.21 2.10 -7.46
CA ASN A 30 3.33 3.18 -8.45
C ASN A 30 4.34 2.82 -9.53
N ASP A 31 5.50 2.28 -9.13
CA ASP A 31 6.52 1.85 -10.07
C ASP A 31 6.03 0.70 -10.96
N TYR A 32 5.32 -0.27 -10.36
CA TYR A 32 4.74 -1.37 -11.09
C TYR A 32 3.74 -0.89 -12.15
N LEU A 33 2.84 0.01 -11.76
CA LEU A 33 1.85 0.58 -12.68
C LEU A 33 2.52 1.32 -13.83
N GLU A 34 3.56 2.07 -13.53
CA GLU A 34 4.31 2.80 -14.56
C GLU A 34 4.92 1.84 -15.58
N HIS A 35 5.52 0.74 -15.11
CA HIS A 35 6.10 -0.27 -15.99
C HIS A 35 5.03 -0.99 -16.83
N GLN A 36 3.80 -1.08 -16.33
CA GLN A 36 2.69 -1.67 -17.08
C GLN A 36 2.00 -0.66 -18.00
N GLY A 37 2.39 0.60 -17.96
CA GLY A 37 1.75 1.66 -18.74
C GLY A 37 0.34 1.99 -18.27
N GLU A 38 0.00 1.68 -17.03
CA GLU A 38 -1.33 1.92 -16.49
C GLU A 38 -1.40 3.27 -15.78
N THR A 39 -2.25 4.18 -16.25
CA THR A 39 -2.36 5.54 -15.73
C THR A 39 -3.68 5.84 -15.03
N ARG A 40 -4.58 4.86 -14.94
CA ARG A 40 -5.93 5.05 -14.39
C ARG A 40 -6.06 4.67 -12.92
N VAL A 41 -4.96 4.27 -12.28
CA VAL A 41 -4.97 3.90 -10.86
C VAL A 41 -4.22 4.95 -10.05
N ARG A 42 -4.92 5.56 -9.11
CA ARG A 42 -4.34 6.49 -8.16
C ARG A 42 -3.97 5.72 -6.89
N VAL A 43 -2.75 5.89 -6.41
CA VAL A 43 -2.22 5.16 -5.26
C VAL A 43 -1.89 6.14 -4.15
N THR A 44 -2.38 5.85 -2.95
CA THR A 44 -2.04 6.61 -1.75
C THR A 44 -1.68 5.64 -0.63
N SER A 45 -1.20 6.16 0.48
CA SER A 45 -0.99 5.38 1.69
C SER A 45 -1.27 6.21 2.92
N CYS A 46 -1.54 5.56 4.04
CA CYS A 46 -1.84 6.23 5.30
C CYS A 46 -1.55 5.29 6.48
N GLY A 47 -1.53 5.87 7.67
CA GLY A 47 -1.35 5.13 8.90
C GLY A 47 -2.58 5.22 9.79
N ILE A 48 -2.78 4.21 10.61
CA ILE A 48 -3.84 4.24 11.61
C ILE A 48 -3.54 5.33 12.65
N GLY A 49 -2.29 5.44 13.08
CA GLY A 49 -1.86 6.44 14.05
C GLY A 49 -1.30 7.70 13.39
N ASP A 50 -1.09 8.72 14.21
CA ASP A 50 -0.64 10.04 13.74
C ASP A 50 0.79 10.37 14.18
N TRP A 51 1.51 9.42 14.78
CA TRP A 51 2.82 9.68 15.40
C TRP A 51 3.85 10.29 14.47
N HIS A 52 3.75 9.99 13.17
CA HIS A 52 4.78 10.33 12.18
C HIS A 52 4.28 11.28 11.09
N VAL A 53 3.08 11.84 11.24
CA VAL A 53 2.49 12.70 10.19
C VAL A 53 3.49 13.76 9.73
N GLY A 54 3.66 13.85 8.42
CA GLY A 54 4.59 14.80 7.79
C GLY A 54 6.03 14.32 7.67
N GLN A 55 6.38 13.21 8.30
CA GLN A 55 7.74 12.68 8.26
C GLN A 55 8.00 11.90 6.98
N HIS A 56 9.28 11.79 6.64
CA HIS A 56 9.75 10.92 5.57
C HIS A 56 9.52 9.45 5.94
N ALA A 57 9.51 8.59 4.94
CA ALA A 57 9.56 7.15 5.19
C ALA A 57 10.83 6.80 5.97
N ASP A 58 10.79 5.70 6.71
CA ASP A 58 11.93 5.19 7.45
C ASP A 58 13.13 5.02 6.49
N MET A 59 14.34 5.39 6.96
CA MET A 59 15.54 5.31 6.13
C MET A 59 15.79 3.92 5.57
N ARG A 60 15.47 2.88 6.34
CA ARG A 60 15.65 1.49 5.89
C ARG A 60 14.68 1.16 4.77
N ALA A 61 13.46 1.73 4.81
CA ALA A 61 12.49 1.59 3.73
C ALA A 61 13.00 2.30 2.47
N LEU A 62 13.53 3.50 2.63
CA LEU A 62 14.10 4.25 1.51
C LEU A 62 15.26 3.52 0.85
N VAL A 63 16.12 2.87 1.65
CA VAL A 63 17.24 2.07 1.14
C VAL A 63 16.71 0.90 0.31
N GLU A 64 15.68 0.18 0.80
CA GLU A 64 15.09 -0.93 0.04
C GLU A 64 14.47 -0.47 -1.28
N LEU A 65 13.79 0.66 -1.26
CA LEU A 65 13.22 1.23 -2.49
C LEU A 65 14.32 1.58 -3.49
N LYS A 66 15.40 2.15 -3.00
CA LYS A 66 16.54 2.51 -3.87
C LYS A 66 17.15 1.28 -4.51
N LYS A 67 17.24 0.16 -3.78
CA LYS A 67 17.71 -1.11 -4.36
C LYS A 67 16.84 -1.56 -5.52
N ALA A 68 15.55 -1.22 -5.49
CA ALA A 68 14.61 -1.53 -6.56
C ALA A 68 14.58 -0.45 -7.65
N GLY A 69 15.46 0.54 -7.56
CA GLY A 69 15.52 1.64 -8.54
C GLY A 69 14.49 2.74 -8.31
N ILE A 70 13.94 2.83 -7.11
CA ILE A 70 12.85 3.75 -6.80
C ILE A 70 13.31 4.82 -5.81
N ASP A 71 13.03 6.09 -6.14
CA ASP A 71 13.26 7.21 -5.24
C ASP A 71 12.01 7.44 -4.40
N GLY A 72 12.08 7.10 -3.12
CA GLY A 72 10.98 7.27 -2.17
C GLY A 72 11.01 8.59 -1.42
N SER A 73 11.87 9.53 -1.79
CA SER A 73 12.04 10.78 -1.04
C SER A 73 10.79 11.66 -1.01
N TYR A 74 9.86 11.45 -1.94
CA TYR A 74 8.59 12.21 -1.98
C TYR A 74 7.58 11.77 -0.94
N LEU A 75 7.75 10.56 -0.38
CA LEU A 75 6.78 9.98 0.55
C LEU A 75 6.71 10.78 1.86
N ARG A 76 5.49 11.04 2.32
CA ARG A 76 5.25 11.70 3.60
C ARG A 76 4.15 10.96 4.34
N ALA A 77 4.35 10.73 5.62
CA ALA A 77 3.37 10.03 6.44
C ALA A 77 2.09 10.86 6.59
N GLU A 78 0.95 10.19 6.43
CA GLU A 78 -0.37 10.76 6.63
C GLU A 78 -1.18 9.83 7.52
N GLN A 79 -2.07 10.39 8.32
CA GLN A 79 -3.04 9.59 9.07
C GLN A 79 -4.25 9.30 8.17
N VAL A 80 -4.87 8.14 8.37
CA VAL A 80 -6.07 7.77 7.63
C VAL A 80 -7.16 8.84 7.83
N GLY A 81 -7.74 9.27 6.72
CA GLY A 81 -8.79 10.28 6.72
C GLY A 81 -9.92 9.88 5.79
N GLU A 82 -10.87 10.79 5.59
CA GLU A 82 -12.07 10.52 4.78
C GLU A 82 -11.72 10.08 3.36
N GLU A 83 -10.71 10.70 2.74
CA GLU A 83 -10.34 10.35 1.37
C GLU A 83 -9.79 8.92 1.28
N HIS A 84 -9.09 8.46 2.31
CA HIS A 84 -8.58 7.10 2.34
C HIS A 84 -9.72 6.10 2.54
N LEU A 85 -10.65 6.41 3.45
CA LEU A 85 -11.81 5.55 3.70
C LEU A 85 -12.76 5.50 2.49
N ALA A 86 -12.73 6.52 1.64
CA ALA A 86 -13.53 6.57 0.42
C ALA A 86 -12.86 5.90 -0.78
N ALA A 87 -11.64 5.40 -0.63
CA ALA A 87 -10.93 4.71 -1.71
C ALA A 87 -11.75 3.51 -2.23
N ASP A 88 -11.53 3.16 -3.48
CA ASP A 88 -12.19 2.00 -4.09
C ASP A 88 -11.71 0.69 -3.49
N LEU A 89 -10.45 0.64 -3.09
CA LEU A 89 -9.87 -0.49 -2.41
C LEU A 89 -8.96 0.00 -1.29
N ILE A 90 -9.16 -0.55 -0.09
CA ILE A 90 -8.36 -0.24 1.08
C ILE A 90 -7.52 -1.48 1.38
N VAL A 91 -6.22 -1.39 1.13
CA VAL A 91 -5.32 -2.53 1.27
C VAL A 91 -4.62 -2.45 2.62
N ALA A 92 -5.00 -3.35 3.51
CA ALA A 92 -4.39 -3.45 4.83
C ALA A 92 -3.12 -4.29 4.75
N LEU A 93 -2.05 -3.82 5.35
CA LEU A 93 -0.76 -4.53 5.32
C LEU A 93 -0.73 -5.69 6.30
N ALA A 94 -1.58 -5.66 7.33
CA ALA A 94 -1.65 -6.72 8.33
C ALA A 94 -3.07 -6.83 8.89
N ALA A 95 -3.36 -7.97 9.52
CA ALA A 95 -4.71 -8.26 10.04
C ALA A 95 -5.18 -7.25 11.09
N ASN A 96 -4.26 -6.73 11.93
CA ASN A 96 -4.64 -5.73 12.92
C ASN A 96 -5.10 -4.43 12.28
N HIS A 97 -4.62 -4.10 11.08
CA HIS A 97 -5.07 -2.91 10.36
C HIS A 97 -6.51 -3.08 9.85
N VAL A 98 -6.88 -4.30 9.47
CA VAL A 98 -8.27 -4.60 9.08
C VAL A 98 -9.21 -4.28 10.23
N ARG A 99 -8.87 -4.72 11.44
CA ARG A 99 -9.68 -4.46 12.63
C ARG A 99 -9.77 -2.96 12.94
N SER A 100 -8.65 -2.26 12.85
CA SER A 100 -8.62 -0.82 13.11
C SER A 100 -9.46 -0.04 12.09
N LEU A 101 -9.37 -0.42 10.82
CA LEU A 101 -10.17 0.22 9.77
C LEU A 101 -11.66 -0.01 9.98
N ALA A 102 -12.05 -1.21 10.36
CA ALA A 102 -13.44 -1.53 10.65
C ALA A 102 -13.96 -0.66 11.81
N ALA A 103 -13.14 -0.49 12.85
CA ALA A 103 -13.49 0.35 13.99
C ALA A 103 -13.64 1.83 13.60
N LEU A 104 -12.94 2.28 12.56
CA LEU A 104 -13.05 3.65 12.05
C LEU A 104 -14.24 3.83 11.10
N GLY A 105 -15.00 2.77 10.83
CA GLY A 105 -16.17 2.85 9.97
C GLY A 105 -15.92 2.58 8.50
N ALA A 106 -14.75 2.04 8.15
CA ALA A 106 -14.47 1.66 6.76
C ALA A 106 -15.45 0.57 6.30
N ASP A 107 -15.83 0.62 5.03
CA ASP A 107 -16.68 -0.40 4.44
C ASP A 107 -15.90 -1.73 4.36
N PRO A 108 -16.34 -2.78 5.08
CA PRO A 108 -15.61 -4.06 5.08
C PRO A 108 -15.46 -4.66 3.68
N ALA A 109 -16.39 -4.38 2.77
CA ALA A 109 -16.34 -4.91 1.42
C ALA A 109 -15.16 -4.33 0.61
N LYS A 110 -14.61 -3.21 1.05
CA LYS A 110 -13.50 -2.54 0.38
C LYS A 110 -12.14 -2.90 0.97
N ILE A 111 -12.10 -3.60 2.11
CA ILE A 111 -10.85 -3.90 2.82
C ILE A 111 -10.32 -5.25 2.39
N ARG A 112 -9.07 -5.30 1.95
CA ARG A 112 -8.36 -6.55 1.62
C ARG A 112 -6.97 -6.53 2.22
N LEU A 113 -6.50 -7.67 2.68
CA LEU A 113 -5.09 -7.83 3.06
C LEU A 113 -4.23 -7.83 1.80
N LEU A 114 -3.10 -7.14 1.82
CA LEU A 114 -2.20 -7.10 0.66
C LEU A 114 -1.79 -8.52 0.24
N ARG A 115 -1.39 -9.35 1.20
CA ARG A 115 -0.95 -10.71 0.87
C ARG A 115 -2.08 -11.62 0.39
N SER A 116 -3.34 -11.19 0.47
CA SER A 116 -4.43 -11.94 -0.14
C SER A 116 -4.34 -11.94 -1.67
N PHE A 117 -3.55 -11.05 -2.25
CA PHE A 117 -3.30 -11.00 -3.68
C PHE A 117 -2.11 -11.88 -4.11
N ASP A 118 -1.35 -12.41 -3.16
CA ASP A 118 -0.26 -13.32 -3.44
C ASP A 118 -0.80 -14.76 -3.37
N PRO A 119 -0.85 -15.48 -4.51
CA PRO A 119 -1.44 -16.82 -4.51
C PRO A 119 -0.64 -17.84 -3.70
N LYS A 120 0.61 -17.54 -3.37
CA LYS A 120 1.47 -18.44 -2.58
C LYS A 120 1.43 -18.15 -1.09
N ALA A 121 0.84 -17.02 -0.67
CA ALA A 121 0.78 -16.68 0.74
C ALA A 121 -0.30 -17.48 1.46
N PRO A 122 -0.08 -17.82 2.74
CA PRO A 122 -1.13 -18.45 3.54
C PRO A 122 -2.34 -17.55 3.65
N ARG A 123 -3.52 -18.16 3.79
CA ARG A 123 -4.76 -17.40 3.97
C ARG A 123 -4.68 -16.56 5.24
N GLY A 124 -5.05 -15.28 5.13
CA GLY A 124 -5.03 -14.37 6.27
C GLY A 124 -3.64 -13.84 6.62
N ALA A 125 -2.65 -14.04 5.75
CA ALA A 125 -1.28 -13.63 6.02
C ALA A 125 -1.14 -12.11 6.10
N SER A 126 -0.31 -11.67 7.04
CA SER A 126 0.08 -10.28 7.22
C SER A 126 1.51 -10.05 6.74
N ILE A 127 1.84 -8.79 6.47
CA ILE A 127 3.24 -8.37 6.34
C ILE A 127 3.68 -7.92 7.73
N ASP A 128 4.67 -8.59 8.28
CA ASP A 128 5.16 -8.27 9.62
C ASP A 128 5.78 -6.88 9.65
N ASP A 129 5.63 -6.19 10.79
CA ASP A 129 6.21 -4.87 10.98
C ASP A 129 7.74 -4.98 11.11
N PRO A 130 8.50 -4.45 10.15
CA PRO A 130 9.95 -4.55 10.20
C PRO A 130 10.61 -3.52 11.11
N TYR A 131 9.83 -2.61 11.70
CA TYR A 131 10.37 -1.43 12.39
C TYR A 131 11.34 -1.79 13.51
N TYR A 132 11.03 -2.84 14.27
CA TYR A 132 11.84 -3.27 15.41
C TYR A 132 12.89 -4.31 15.06
N GLY A 133 12.99 -4.68 13.78
CA GLY A 133 13.97 -5.66 13.31
C GLY A 133 15.13 -5.00 12.58
N GLY A 134 15.99 -5.83 12.00
CA GLY A 134 17.12 -5.38 11.20
C GLY A 134 16.75 -5.11 9.74
N ARG A 135 17.77 -4.80 8.93
CA ARG A 135 17.59 -4.53 7.51
C ARG A 135 16.96 -5.69 6.75
N SER A 136 17.25 -6.94 7.16
CA SER A 136 16.69 -8.12 6.51
C SER A 136 15.17 -8.16 6.61
N GLY A 137 14.59 -7.60 7.68
CA GLY A 137 13.15 -7.47 7.81
C GLY A 137 12.56 -6.57 6.74
N PHE A 138 13.24 -5.49 6.38
CA PHE A 138 12.81 -4.58 5.33
C PHE A 138 12.90 -5.24 3.96
N THR A 139 13.93 -6.05 3.71
CA THR A 139 14.06 -6.82 2.48
C THR A 139 12.92 -7.83 2.35
N THR A 140 12.58 -8.53 3.43
CA THR A 140 11.45 -9.45 3.45
C THR A 140 10.14 -8.72 3.16
N THR A 141 9.95 -7.56 3.79
CA THR A 141 8.76 -6.72 3.55
C THR A 141 8.65 -6.36 2.07
N ARG A 142 9.73 -5.88 1.46
CA ARG A 142 9.74 -5.53 0.05
C ARG A 142 9.37 -6.72 -0.83
N THR A 143 9.97 -7.87 -0.58
CA THR A 143 9.70 -9.09 -1.35
C THR A 143 8.24 -9.50 -1.26
N GLN A 144 7.67 -9.49 -0.05
CA GLN A 144 6.27 -9.86 0.15
C GLN A 144 5.32 -8.88 -0.54
N ILE A 145 5.66 -7.59 -0.54
CA ILE A 145 4.87 -6.60 -1.27
C ILE A 145 4.95 -6.90 -2.77
N GLU A 146 6.16 -7.07 -3.29
CA GLU A 146 6.36 -7.33 -4.72
C GLU A 146 5.61 -8.56 -5.18
N ASP A 147 5.61 -9.63 -4.37
CA ASP A 147 4.91 -10.88 -4.71
C ASP A 147 3.39 -10.69 -4.77
N SER A 148 2.87 -9.66 -4.14
CA SER A 148 1.43 -9.37 -4.11
C SER A 148 0.98 -8.45 -5.25
N LEU A 149 1.91 -7.76 -5.90
CA LEU A 149 1.56 -6.72 -6.88
C LEU A 149 0.89 -7.26 -8.15
N PRO A 150 1.32 -8.39 -8.74
CA PRO A 150 0.63 -8.89 -9.93
C PRO A 150 -0.85 -9.18 -9.68
N GLY A 151 -1.18 -9.80 -8.56
CA GLY A 151 -2.57 -10.09 -8.20
C GLY A 151 -3.37 -8.83 -7.92
N LEU A 152 -2.75 -7.87 -7.24
CA LEU A 152 -3.39 -6.57 -6.99
C LEU A 152 -3.65 -5.84 -8.30
N PHE A 153 -2.68 -5.85 -9.21
CA PHE A 153 -2.84 -5.22 -10.52
C PHE A 153 -4.00 -5.86 -11.29
N GLN A 154 -4.10 -7.19 -11.25
CA GLN A 154 -5.21 -7.89 -11.92
C GLN A 154 -6.56 -7.46 -11.31
N TRP A 155 -6.63 -7.33 -9.99
CA TRP A 155 -7.84 -6.80 -9.34
C TRP A 155 -8.21 -5.43 -9.90
N CYS A 156 -7.21 -4.55 -10.05
CA CYS A 156 -7.44 -3.22 -10.58
C CYS A 156 -7.98 -3.28 -12.01
N LEU A 157 -7.39 -4.12 -12.86
CA LEU A 157 -7.85 -4.28 -14.25
C LEU A 157 -9.30 -4.78 -14.30
N ASP A 158 -9.66 -5.69 -13.40
CA ASP A 158 -11.01 -6.25 -13.34
C ASP A 158 -12.05 -5.22 -12.88
N HIS A 159 -11.61 -4.16 -12.22
CA HIS A 159 -12.50 -3.10 -11.68
C HIS A 159 -12.40 -1.78 -12.45
N LEU A 160 -11.56 -1.72 -13.48
CA LEU A 160 -11.51 -0.58 -14.39
C LEU A 160 -12.45 -0.84 -15.58
N ASP A 161 -13.05 0.20 -16.06
CA ASP A 161 -13.94 0.10 -17.23
C ASP A 161 -13.16 0.06 -18.54
#